data_b59a2a8170b5c5bcee6547d78e04874d
#
_entry.id   b59a2a8170b5c5bcee6547d78e04874d
#
_cell.length_a   1.000
_cell.length_b   1.000
_cell.length_c   1.000
_cell.angle_alpha   90.00
_cell.angle_beta   90.00
_cell.angle_gamma   90.00
#
_symmetry.space_group_name_H-M   'P 1'
#
loop_
_entity.id
_entity.type
_entity.pdbx_description
1 polymer ?
#
loop_
_entity_poly.entity_id
_entity_poly.type
_entity_poly.pdbx_seq_one_letter_code
_entity_poly.pdbx_strand_id
1 'polypeptide(L)'
;GDGPNGSVQSPDKIISLKDAIGSLPSLDPYIKDLSIEENRKIFPQYEKKKENGLKGSKWHKPPHHLKRHVISMMHTPTGNSAFSNKFHKPLKTNGEIVRGYKNTYKRQSWDIPAYTVTMDNVKISSQENVHPGRKISENNFGKNIYSDPRVFSLYELMIISSLPKSWDIPEKISESFLRRLIGEGIPPLFVKKVFKELIV
;
A
#
# COMPACT_ATOMS: atom_id res chain seq x y z
N GLY A 1 24.31 -21.00 -45.44
CA GLY A 1 24.81 -20.73 -44.10
C GLY A 1 23.68 -20.23 -43.25
N ASP A 2 23.07 -21.11 -42.42
CA ASP A 2 21.99 -20.77 -41.53
C ASP A 2 22.59 -20.00 -40.34
N GLY A 3 22.23 -18.73 -40.24
CA GLY A 3 22.54 -17.93 -39.07
C GLY A 3 21.76 -18.41 -37.82
N PRO A 4 22.31 -18.31 -36.62
CA PRO A 4 21.64 -18.77 -35.41
C PRO A 4 20.34 -17.98 -35.20
N ASN A 5 19.21 -18.70 -35.22
CA ASN A 5 17.92 -18.19 -34.73
C ASN A 5 18.05 -17.82 -33.27
N GLY A 6 18.46 -16.60 -33.00
CA GLY A 6 18.35 -16.01 -31.68
C GLY A 6 16.86 -15.90 -31.36
N SER A 7 16.32 -16.80 -30.56
CA SER A 7 15.02 -16.66 -29.97
C SER A 7 15.05 -15.37 -29.13
N VAL A 8 14.45 -14.31 -29.66
CA VAL A 8 14.18 -13.09 -28.86
C VAL A 8 13.28 -13.53 -27.72
N GLN A 9 13.88 -13.71 -26.55
CA GLN A 9 13.10 -13.94 -25.33
C GLN A 9 12.14 -12.75 -25.21
N SER A 10 10.84 -13.05 -25.16
CA SER A 10 9.84 -12.02 -24.88
C SER A 10 10.25 -11.28 -23.61
N PRO A 11 10.19 -9.95 -23.59
CA PRO A 11 10.56 -9.19 -22.40
C PRO A 11 9.75 -9.73 -21.21
N ASP A 12 10.42 -10.00 -20.09
CA ASP A 12 9.77 -10.45 -18.86
C ASP A 12 8.55 -9.59 -18.57
N LYS A 13 7.39 -10.21 -18.34
CA LYS A 13 6.16 -9.49 -18.06
C LYS A 13 6.38 -8.55 -16.86
N ILE A 14 6.14 -7.26 -17.07
CA ILE A 14 6.14 -6.27 -15.99
C ILE A 14 5.00 -6.61 -15.02
N ILE A 15 5.33 -6.87 -13.75
CA ILE A 15 4.36 -7.20 -12.71
C ILE A 15 3.79 -5.90 -12.16
N SER A 16 2.50 -5.68 -12.38
CA SER A 16 1.78 -4.54 -11.80
C SER A 16 1.47 -4.76 -10.32
N LEU A 17 1.12 -3.68 -9.63
CA LEU A 17 0.67 -3.77 -8.23
C LEU A 17 -0.61 -4.62 -8.12
N LYS A 18 -1.48 -4.58 -9.14
CA LYS A 18 -2.68 -5.42 -9.24
C LYS A 18 -2.33 -6.90 -9.33
N ASP A 19 -1.33 -7.28 -10.14
CA ASP A 19 -0.86 -8.66 -10.24
C ASP A 19 -0.29 -9.15 -8.89
N ALA A 20 0.42 -8.27 -8.17
CA ALA A 20 1.11 -8.64 -6.93
C ALA A 20 0.15 -8.80 -5.73
N ILE A 21 -0.72 -7.83 -5.49
CA ILE A 21 -1.54 -7.77 -4.26
C ILE A 21 -3.05 -7.59 -4.52
N GLY A 22 -3.48 -7.50 -5.79
CA GLY A 22 -4.87 -7.19 -6.12
C GLY A 22 -5.91 -8.25 -5.70
N SER A 23 -5.47 -9.48 -5.41
CA SER A 23 -6.30 -10.58 -4.91
C SER A 23 -6.38 -10.66 -3.38
N LEU A 24 -5.59 -9.87 -2.65
CA LEU A 24 -5.62 -9.87 -1.21
C LEU A 24 -6.93 -9.25 -0.67
N PRO A 25 -7.40 -9.71 0.51
CA PRO A 25 -8.55 -9.10 1.16
C PRO A 25 -8.34 -7.61 1.43
N SER A 26 -9.37 -6.80 1.18
CA SER A 26 -9.38 -5.38 1.55
C SER A 26 -9.33 -5.21 3.07
N LEU A 27 -8.61 -4.21 3.55
CA LEU A 27 -8.50 -3.86 4.96
C LEU A 27 -8.95 -2.42 5.19
N ASP A 28 -9.77 -2.21 6.21
CA ASP A 28 -10.01 -0.87 6.74
C ASP A 28 -8.92 -0.53 7.77
N PRO A 29 -8.40 0.72 7.82
CA PRO A 29 -7.44 1.11 8.84
C PRO A 29 -8.09 1.19 10.23
N TYR A 30 -7.28 0.99 11.28
CA TYR A 30 -7.68 1.38 12.63
C TYR A 30 -7.41 2.88 12.83
N ILE A 31 -8.43 3.65 13.20
CA ILE A 31 -8.29 5.08 13.47
C ILE A 31 -7.97 5.26 14.96
N LYS A 32 -6.73 5.59 15.27
CA LYS A 32 -6.19 5.58 16.63
C LYS A 32 -6.63 6.75 17.53
N ASP A 33 -7.19 7.80 16.95
CA ASP A 33 -7.73 8.98 17.62
C ASP A 33 -9.26 8.97 17.71
N LEU A 34 -9.87 7.80 17.56
CA LEU A 34 -11.29 7.55 17.77
C LEU A 34 -11.53 6.39 18.74
N SER A 35 -12.68 6.38 19.38
CA SER A 35 -13.17 5.21 20.11
C SER A 35 -13.47 4.03 19.17
N ILE A 36 -13.59 2.84 19.74
CA ILE A 36 -13.98 1.63 18.96
C ILE A 36 -15.35 1.81 18.29
N GLU A 37 -16.29 2.43 18.98
CA GLU A 37 -17.64 2.68 18.47
C GLU A 37 -17.64 3.66 17.30
N GLU A 38 -16.87 4.73 17.38
CA GLU A 38 -16.70 5.70 16.29
C GLU A 38 -16.00 5.07 15.08
N ASN A 39 -14.99 4.23 15.32
CA ASN A 39 -14.34 3.45 14.26
C ASN A 39 -15.34 2.57 13.52
N ARG A 40 -16.22 1.85 14.25
CA ARG A 40 -17.26 1.00 13.66
C ARG A 40 -18.30 1.76 12.86
N LYS A 41 -18.62 3.02 13.24
CA LYS A 41 -19.50 3.87 12.44
C LYS A 41 -18.89 4.25 11.09
N ILE A 42 -17.57 4.49 11.02
CA ILE A 42 -16.87 4.78 9.77
C ILE A 42 -16.64 3.51 8.96
N PHE A 43 -16.26 2.42 9.62
CA PHE A 43 -15.93 1.13 9.02
C PHE A 43 -16.76 -0.01 9.64
N PRO A 44 -18.03 -0.17 9.24
CA PRO A 44 -18.90 -1.21 9.82
C PRO A 44 -18.40 -2.64 9.60
N GLN A 45 -17.56 -2.86 8.59
CA GLN A 45 -17.01 -4.18 8.26
C GLN A 45 -15.57 -4.39 8.78
N TYR A 46 -15.07 -3.50 9.64
CA TYR A 46 -13.68 -3.53 10.11
C TYR A 46 -13.26 -4.90 10.65
N GLU A 47 -14.01 -5.48 11.59
CA GLU A 47 -13.66 -6.77 12.21
C GLU A 47 -13.67 -7.90 11.18
N LYS A 48 -14.69 -7.98 10.32
CA LYS A 48 -14.78 -8.98 9.25
C LYS A 48 -13.60 -8.90 8.27
N LYS A 49 -13.23 -7.69 7.86
CA LYS A 49 -12.09 -7.50 6.96
C LYS A 49 -10.76 -7.85 7.63
N LYS A 50 -10.59 -7.49 8.89
CA LYS A 50 -9.42 -7.86 9.71
C LYS A 50 -9.28 -9.38 9.82
N GLU A 51 -10.36 -10.09 10.17
CA GLU A 51 -10.37 -11.55 10.24
C GLU A 51 -10.02 -12.19 8.90
N ASN A 52 -10.60 -11.70 7.80
CA ASN A 52 -10.29 -12.20 6.45
C ASN A 52 -8.83 -11.97 6.07
N GLY A 53 -8.26 -10.83 6.44
CA GLY A 53 -6.84 -10.55 6.23
C GLY A 53 -5.96 -11.54 7.00
N LEU A 54 -6.25 -11.77 8.27
CA LEU A 54 -5.49 -12.66 9.15
C LEU A 54 -5.54 -14.14 8.71
N LYS A 55 -6.61 -14.58 8.02
CA LYS A 55 -6.66 -15.93 7.41
C LYS A 55 -5.58 -16.13 6.36
N GLY A 56 -5.21 -15.10 5.62
CA GLY A 56 -4.16 -15.18 4.61
C GLY A 56 -2.74 -15.05 5.19
N SER A 57 -2.56 -14.20 6.19
CA SER A 57 -1.28 -14.01 6.89
C SER A 57 -1.48 -13.24 8.20
N LYS A 58 -0.77 -13.66 9.27
CA LYS A 58 -0.70 -12.89 10.52
C LYS A 58 -0.19 -11.45 10.35
N TRP A 59 0.46 -11.16 9.22
CA TRP A 59 1.00 -9.85 8.86
C TRP A 59 0.07 -9.02 7.95
N HIS A 60 -1.06 -9.61 7.50
CA HIS A 60 -2.09 -8.89 6.75
C HIS A 60 -3.16 -8.35 7.69
N LYS A 61 -2.76 -7.37 8.49
CA LYS A 61 -3.61 -6.73 9.50
C LYS A 61 -3.73 -5.22 9.27
N PRO A 62 -4.81 -4.58 9.78
CA PRO A 62 -5.07 -3.16 9.62
C PRO A 62 -3.93 -2.28 10.14
N PRO A 63 -3.36 -1.38 9.33
CA PRO A 63 -2.49 -0.32 9.81
C PRO A 63 -3.25 0.72 10.64
N HIS A 64 -2.53 1.45 11.49
CA HIS A 64 -3.10 2.46 12.39
C HIS A 64 -2.83 3.87 11.87
N HIS A 65 -3.89 4.69 11.73
CA HIS A 65 -3.79 6.06 11.22
C HIS A 65 -4.63 7.05 12.03
N LEU A 66 -4.39 8.35 11.81
CA LEU A 66 -5.22 9.42 12.35
C LEU A 66 -6.44 9.65 11.46
N LYS A 67 -7.60 9.98 12.05
CA LYS A 67 -8.86 10.25 11.34
C LYS A 67 -8.69 11.20 10.16
N ARG A 68 -8.00 12.33 10.37
CA ARG A 68 -7.80 13.34 9.32
C ARG A 68 -7.09 12.79 8.08
N HIS A 69 -6.14 11.87 8.26
CA HIS A 69 -5.42 11.22 7.14
C HIS A 69 -6.31 10.21 6.43
N VAL A 70 -7.05 9.41 7.20
CA VAL A 70 -8.00 8.42 6.66
C VAL A 70 -9.08 9.09 5.82
N ILE A 71 -9.71 10.15 6.33
CA ILE A 71 -10.76 10.89 5.61
C ILE A 71 -10.21 11.47 4.31
N SER A 72 -9.02 12.08 4.32
CA SER A 72 -8.41 12.58 3.08
C SER A 72 -8.24 11.46 2.04
N MET A 73 -7.76 10.28 2.48
CA MET A 73 -7.56 9.15 1.59
C MET A 73 -8.86 8.48 1.14
N MET A 74 -9.91 8.46 1.95
CA MET A 74 -11.24 7.95 1.52
C MET A 74 -11.77 8.69 0.30
N HIS A 75 -11.41 9.94 0.11
CA HIS A 75 -11.84 10.78 -1.02
C HIS A 75 -10.76 10.98 -2.08
N THR A 76 -9.65 10.24 -2.01
CA THR A 76 -8.56 10.33 -2.99
C THR A 76 -8.62 9.16 -3.96
N PRO A 77 -8.75 9.43 -5.28
CA PRO A 77 -8.74 8.38 -6.29
C PRO A 77 -7.41 7.62 -6.36
N THR A 78 -7.44 6.40 -6.87
CA THR A 78 -6.27 5.60 -7.24
C THR A 78 -5.30 6.43 -8.10
N GLY A 79 -4.00 6.36 -7.80
CA GLY A 79 -2.95 7.10 -8.51
C GLY A 79 -2.86 8.59 -8.20
N ASN A 80 -3.79 9.15 -7.41
CA ASN A 80 -3.83 10.58 -7.14
C ASN A 80 -3.35 10.93 -5.72
N SER A 81 -2.95 12.18 -5.55
CA SER A 81 -2.64 12.77 -4.25
C SER A 81 -3.86 13.48 -3.66
N ALA A 82 -4.01 13.42 -2.34
CA ALA A 82 -5.08 14.14 -1.63
C ALA A 82 -4.97 15.67 -1.75
N PHE A 83 -3.84 16.20 -2.16
CA PHE A 83 -3.71 17.64 -2.48
C PHE A 83 -4.56 18.05 -3.68
N SER A 84 -4.93 17.12 -4.56
CA SER A 84 -5.84 17.36 -5.68
C SER A 84 -7.32 17.36 -5.27
N ASN A 85 -7.66 16.92 -4.06
CA ASN A 85 -9.03 16.92 -3.58
C ASN A 85 -9.55 18.35 -3.42
N LYS A 86 -10.78 18.60 -3.83
CA LYS A 86 -11.42 19.92 -3.68
C LYS A 86 -11.74 20.24 -2.21
N PHE A 87 -12.28 19.25 -1.46
CA PHE A 87 -12.83 19.44 -0.12
C PHE A 87 -12.10 18.67 0.99
N HIS A 88 -11.41 17.58 0.65
CA HIS A 88 -10.78 16.69 1.62
C HIS A 88 -9.24 16.71 1.48
N LYS A 89 -8.67 17.90 1.51
CA LYS A 89 -7.22 18.09 1.50
C LYS A 89 -6.60 17.61 2.82
N PRO A 90 -5.32 17.21 2.83
CA PRO A 90 -4.62 16.88 4.06
C PRO A 90 -4.60 18.05 5.04
N LEU A 91 -4.91 17.78 6.31
CA LEU A 91 -4.96 18.78 7.36
C LEU A 91 -3.88 18.53 8.42
N LYS A 92 -3.32 19.61 8.97
CA LYS A 92 -2.52 19.61 10.18
C LYS A 92 -3.41 19.37 11.41
N THR A 93 -2.80 19.23 12.59
CA THR A 93 -3.52 19.06 13.86
C THR A 93 -4.38 20.28 14.23
N ASN A 94 -3.95 21.48 13.84
CA ASN A 94 -4.68 22.73 14.06
C ASN A 94 -5.77 23.02 12.99
N GLY A 95 -6.04 22.08 12.08
CA GLY A 95 -7.04 22.23 11.03
C GLY A 95 -6.57 22.95 9.76
N GLU A 96 -5.38 23.51 9.75
CA GLU A 96 -4.82 24.13 8.54
C GLU A 96 -4.48 23.09 7.47
N ILE A 97 -4.55 23.50 6.20
CA ILE A 97 -4.12 22.65 5.08
C ILE A 97 -2.60 22.42 5.16
N VAL A 98 -2.20 21.16 5.03
CA VAL A 98 -0.79 20.79 4.93
C VAL A 98 -0.22 21.36 3.64
N ARG A 99 0.93 22.03 3.71
CA ARG A 99 1.74 22.33 2.53
C ARG A 99 2.65 21.13 2.27
N GLY A 100 2.64 20.58 1.07
CA GLY A 100 3.41 19.40 0.74
C GLY A 100 3.51 19.13 -0.76
N TYR A 101 4.26 18.12 -1.10
CA TYR A 101 4.53 17.72 -2.48
C TYR A 101 3.47 16.73 -2.97
N LYS A 102 3.18 16.73 -4.28
CA LYS A 102 2.17 15.86 -4.91
C LYS A 102 2.45 14.36 -4.80
N ASN A 103 3.67 13.97 -4.44
CA ASN A 103 4.05 12.58 -4.18
C ASN A 103 3.78 12.11 -2.74
N THR A 104 3.37 13.02 -1.83
CA THR A 104 2.92 12.68 -0.48
C THR A 104 1.39 12.60 -0.42
N TYR A 105 0.83 11.94 0.58
CA TYR A 105 -0.61 11.65 0.65
C TYR A 105 -1.15 11.11 -0.67
N LYS A 106 -0.36 10.26 -1.34
CA LYS A 106 -0.63 9.79 -2.69
C LYS A 106 -0.91 8.28 -2.68
N ARG A 107 -2.03 7.90 -3.30
CA ARG A 107 -2.32 6.50 -3.60
C ARG A 107 -1.44 6.02 -4.75
N GLN A 108 -0.94 4.80 -4.64
CA GLN A 108 -0.32 4.12 -5.77
C GLN A 108 -1.38 3.77 -6.83
N SER A 109 -0.93 3.34 -8.01
CA SER A 109 -1.80 2.90 -9.11
C SER A 109 -1.78 1.38 -9.22
N TRP A 110 -2.92 0.78 -9.61
CA TRP A 110 -3.03 -0.66 -9.77
C TRP A 110 -2.24 -1.21 -10.97
N ASP A 111 -2.19 -0.45 -12.06
CA ASP A 111 -1.79 -0.95 -13.38
C ASP A 111 -0.30 -0.74 -13.69
N ILE A 112 0.47 -0.24 -12.74
CA ILE A 112 1.92 -0.07 -12.82
C ILE A 112 2.62 -0.85 -11.70
N PRO A 113 3.93 -1.11 -11.80
CA PRO A 113 4.72 -1.65 -10.70
C PRO A 113 4.63 -0.78 -9.44
N ALA A 114 4.79 -1.40 -8.29
CA ALA A 114 4.89 -0.66 -7.03
C ALA A 114 6.08 0.31 -7.05
N TYR A 115 5.88 1.48 -6.46
CA TYR A 115 7.00 2.39 -6.20
C TYR A 115 7.96 1.80 -5.17
N THR A 116 9.15 2.34 -5.10
CA THR A 116 10.17 1.93 -4.12
C THR A 116 9.62 2.00 -2.69
N VAL A 117 9.73 0.90 -1.97
CA VAL A 117 9.39 0.86 -0.54
C VAL A 117 10.50 1.57 0.24
N THR A 118 10.14 2.62 0.96
CA THR A 118 11.07 3.41 1.79
C THR A 118 10.99 2.97 3.25
N MET A 119 11.96 3.38 4.08
CA MET A 119 11.96 3.11 5.53
C MET A 119 10.75 3.70 6.25
N ASP A 120 10.26 4.87 5.83
CA ASP A 120 9.10 5.54 6.43
C ASP A 120 7.78 5.13 5.77
N ASN A 121 7.51 3.83 5.72
CA ASN A 121 6.34 3.24 5.09
C ASN A 121 5.13 3.04 6.03
N VAL A 122 5.14 3.69 7.20
CA VAL A 122 4.05 3.62 8.18
C VAL A 122 3.10 4.82 8.11
N LYS A 123 3.48 5.89 7.42
CA LYS A 123 2.73 7.15 7.40
C LYS A 123 2.08 7.40 6.04
N ILE A 124 0.82 7.78 6.05
CA ILE A 124 0.10 8.26 4.84
C ILE A 124 0.77 9.50 4.25
N SER A 125 1.41 10.31 5.08
CA SER A 125 2.09 11.53 4.67
C SER A 125 3.46 11.30 3.99
N SER A 126 3.98 10.09 4.02
CA SER A 126 5.23 9.75 3.33
C SER A 126 5.02 9.54 1.84
N GLN A 127 6.12 9.49 1.08
CA GLN A 127 6.07 9.42 -0.38
C GLN A 127 5.44 8.12 -0.87
N GLU A 128 4.40 8.24 -1.70
CA GLU A 128 3.77 7.17 -2.48
C GLU A 128 3.47 5.86 -1.72
N ASN A 129 3.03 6.01 -0.48
CA ASN A 129 2.95 4.92 0.50
C ASN A 129 1.54 4.34 0.67
N VAL A 130 0.54 4.97 0.03
CA VAL A 130 -0.86 4.63 0.27
C VAL A 130 -1.33 3.58 -0.73
N HIS A 131 -2.02 2.58 -0.20
CA HIS A 131 -2.67 1.54 -0.97
C HIS A 131 -3.57 2.13 -2.08
N PRO A 132 -3.59 1.56 -3.29
CA PRO A 132 -4.37 2.10 -4.41
C PRO A 132 -5.85 2.31 -4.10
N GLY A 133 -6.47 1.38 -3.35
CA GLY A 133 -7.90 1.36 -3.11
C GLY A 133 -8.72 1.11 -4.37
N ARG A 134 -10.04 0.99 -4.20
CA ARG A 134 -11.01 0.88 -5.29
C ARG A 134 -12.18 1.79 -4.98
N LYS A 135 -12.81 2.37 -6.00
CA LYS A 135 -14.08 3.07 -5.81
C LYS A 135 -15.12 2.08 -5.29
N ILE A 136 -15.77 2.39 -4.17
CA ILE A 136 -16.75 1.52 -3.52
C ILE A 136 -18.14 2.13 -3.50
N SER A 137 -18.25 3.45 -3.44
CA SER A 137 -19.53 4.17 -3.40
C SER A 137 -19.36 5.65 -3.75
N GLU A 138 -20.46 6.34 -3.77
CA GLU A 138 -20.54 7.80 -3.71
C GLU A 138 -21.26 8.22 -2.44
N ASN A 139 -20.85 9.34 -1.85
CA ASN A 139 -21.60 9.92 -0.74
C ASN A 139 -22.85 10.67 -1.26
N ASN A 140 -23.73 11.12 -0.34
CA ASN A 140 -24.98 11.83 -0.66
C ASN A 140 -24.78 13.13 -1.48
N PHE A 141 -23.53 13.57 -1.68
CA PHE A 141 -23.18 14.76 -2.48
C PHE A 141 -22.49 14.36 -3.81
N GLY A 142 -22.63 13.12 -4.27
CA GLY A 142 -22.01 12.62 -5.49
C GLY A 142 -20.49 12.50 -5.44
N LYS A 143 -19.89 12.48 -4.24
CA LYS A 143 -18.44 12.34 -4.08
C LYS A 143 -18.04 10.88 -3.95
N ASN A 144 -17.08 10.46 -4.76
CA ASN A 144 -16.55 9.10 -4.73
C ASN A 144 -15.89 8.78 -3.39
N ILE A 145 -16.13 7.57 -2.90
CA ILE A 145 -15.47 6.97 -1.75
C ILE A 145 -14.65 5.77 -2.22
N TYR A 146 -13.43 5.67 -1.71
CA TYR A 146 -12.46 4.64 -2.08
C TYR A 146 -12.11 3.76 -0.87
N SER A 147 -11.98 2.45 -1.11
CA SER A 147 -11.56 1.48 -0.10
C SER A 147 -10.11 1.69 0.35
N ASP A 148 -9.69 0.98 1.38
CA ASP A 148 -8.30 0.90 1.82
C ASP A 148 -7.61 2.28 1.96
N PRO A 149 -8.17 3.23 2.76
CA PRO A 149 -7.56 4.55 2.97
C PRO A 149 -6.40 4.45 3.97
N ARG A 150 -5.37 3.69 3.62
CA ARG A 150 -4.28 3.26 4.50
C ARG A 150 -2.96 3.06 3.74
N VAL A 151 -1.87 2.99 4.47
CA VAL A 151 -0.62 2.47 3.92
C VAL A 151 -0.74 0.95 3.68
N PHE A 152 0.21 0.37 2.96
CA PHE A 152 0.27 -1.08 2.81
C PHE A 152 0.36 -1.79 4.17
N SER A 153 -0.27 -2.95 4.29
CA SER A 153 -0.01 -3.88 5.40
C SER A 153 1.42 -4.42 5.29
N LEU A 154 1.95 -4.97 6.38
CA LEU A 154 3.29 -5.57 6.33
C LEU A 154 3.36 -6.72 5.32
N TYR A 155 2.31 -7.53 5.22
CA TYR A 155 2.25 -8.63 4.25
C TYR A 155 2.27 -8.15 2.80
N GLU A 156 1.53 -7.08 2.49
CA GLU A 156 1.59 -6.45 1.16
C GLU A 156 3.00 -5.94 0.84
N LEU A 157 3.69 -5.30 1.79
CA LEU A 157 5.07 -4.87 1.62
C LEU A 157 6.02 -6.04 1.37
N MET A 158 5.85 -7.16 2.08
CA MET A 158 6.65 -8.37 1.85
C MET A 158 6.49 -8.89 0.41
N ILE A 159 5.26 -8.95 -0.10
CA ILE A 159 4.98 -9.39 -1.48
C ILE A 159 5.58 -8.40 -2.49
N ILE A 160 5.35 -7.11 -2.32
CA ILE A 160 5.88 -6.04 -3.18
C ILE A 160 7.41 -6.09 -3.24
N SER A 161 8.06 -6.35 -2.11
CA SER A 161 9.51 -6.48 -2.02
C SER A 161 10.01 -7.88 -2.40
N SER A 162 9.15 -8.72 -2.97
CA SER A 162 9.49 -10.08 -3.41
C SER A 162 10.13 -10.99 -2.34
N LEU A 163 9.77 -10.78 -1.07
CA LEU A 163 10.24 -11.65 0.01
C LEU A 163 9.56 -13.01 -0.08
N PRO A 164 10.28 -14.10 0.21
CA PRO A 164 9.70 -15.45 0.20
C PRO A 164 8.54 -15.57 1.18
N LYS A 165 7.47 -16.28 0.78
CA LYS A 165 6.34 -16.57 1.69
C LYS A 165 6.76 -17.40 2.91
N SER A 166 7.82 -18.17 2.75
CA SER A 166 8.44 -18.99 3.79
C SER A 166 9.49 -18.25 4.62
N TRP A 167 9.55 -16.92 4.52
CA TRP A 167 10.47 -16.15 5.34
C TRP A 167 10.12 -16.33 6.82
N ASP A 168 11.03 -17.00 7.53
CA ASP A 168 10.88 -17.25 8.96
C ASP A 168 11.17 -15.97 9.74
N ILE A 169 10.11 -15.35 10.23
CA ILE A 169 10.19 -14.11 10.99
C ILE A 169 10.08 -14.45 12.48
N PRO A 170 11.11 -14.11 13.28
CA PRO A 170 11.07 -14.35 14.72
C PRO A 170 9.83 -13.77 15.38
N GLU A 171 9.20 -14.53 16.29
CA GLU A 171 7.92 -14.11 16.91
C GLU A 171 8.00 -12.80 17.69
N LYS A 172 9.14 -12.53 18.30
CA LYS A 172 9.35 -11.35 19.16
C LYS A 172 9.73 -10.08 18.40
N ILE A 173 9.81 -10.12 17.07
CA ILE A 173 10.19 -8.95 16.27
C ILE A 173 9.02 -7.97 16.14
N SER A 174 9.28 -6.68 16.31
CA SER A 174 8.24 -5.66 16.15
C SER A 174 7.91 -5.40 14.68
N GLU A 175 6.64 -5.10 14.38
CA GLU A 175 6.22 -4.74 13.02
C GLU A 175 6.95 -3.50 12.49
N SER A 176 7.22 -2.51 13.34
CA SER A 176 7.94 -1.29 12.96
C SER A 176 9.38 -1.59 12.51
N PHE A 177 10.04 -2.51 13.20
CA PHE A 177 11.38 -2.95 12.80
C PHE A 177 11.37 -3.70 11.47
N LEU A 178 10.41 -4.63 11.27
CA LEU A 178 10.25 -5.33 9.99
C LEU A 178 9.97 -4.39 8.82
N ARG A 179 9.11 -3.40 9.02
CA ARG A 179 8.81 -2.39 8.02
C ARG A 179 10.06 -1.60 7.62
N ARG A 180 10.88 -1.26 8.60
CA ARG A 180 12.16 -0.58 8.37
C ARG A 180 13.12 -1.48 7.60
N LEU A 181 13.30 -2.73 8.02
CA LEU A 181 14.15 -3.71 7.31
C LEU A 181 13.75 -3.88 5.84
N ILE A 182 12.45 -3.98 5.56
CA ILE A 182 11.96 -4.10 4.19
C ILE A 182 12.29 -2.83 3.39
N GLY A 183 12.16 -1.65 3.98
CA GLY A 183 12.46 -0.39 3.32
C GLY A 183 13.96 -0.12 3.11
N GLU A 184 14.83 -0.75 3.89
CA GLU A 184 16.29 -0.71 3.75
C GLU A 184 16.80 -1.83 2.83
N GLY A 185 16.02 -2.90 2.67
CA GLY A 185 16.41 -4.09 1.92
C GLY A 185 16.31 -3.92 0.41
N ILE A 186 17.12 -4.70 -0.31
CA ILE A 186 17.00 -4.81 -1.76
C ILE A 186 16.11 -6.02 -2.09
N PRO A 187 15.06 -5.86 -2.93
CA PRO A 187 14.17 -6.97 -3.28
C PRO A 187 14.93 -8.17 -3.87
N PRO A 188 14.77 -9.40 -3.35
CA PRO A 188 15.53 -10.57 -3.79
C PRO A 188 15.41 -10.88 -5.28
N LEU A 189 14.22 -10.71 -5.88
CA LEU A 189 14.05 -10.93 -7.32
C LEU A 189 14.80 -9.90 -8.17
N PHE A 190 14.93 -8.66 -7.69
CA PHE A 190 15.75 -7.65 -8.36
C PHE A 190 17.21 -8.06 -8.35
N VAL A 191 17.76 -8.45 -7.19
CA VAL A 191 19.14 -8.94 -7.05
C VAL A 191 19.38 -10.12 -7.98
N LYS A 192 18.47 -11.11 -7.95
CA LYS A 192 18.55 -12.29 -8.83
C LYS A 192 18.62 -11.92 -10.32
N LYS A 193 17.83 -10.93 -10.74
CA LYS A 193 17.81 -10.48 -12.14
C LYS A 193 19.13 -9.79 -12.52
N VAL A 194 19.61 -8.87 -11.68
CA VAL A 194 20.88 -8.18 -11.91
C VAL A 194 22.05 -9.18 -12.02
N PHE A 195 22.14 -10.15 -11.11
CA PHE A 195 23.20 -11.15 -11.17
C PHE A 195 23.12 -12.05 -12.39
N LYS A 196 21.93 -12.38 -12.89
CA LYS A 196 21.78 -13.15 -14.12
C LYS A 196 22.35 -12.42 -15.34
N GLU A 197 22.20 -11.11 -15.41
CA GLU A 197 22.74 -10.30 -16.51
C GLU A 197 24.24 -10.05 -16.40
N LEU A 198 24.85 -10.19 -15.21
CA LEU A 198 26.26 -9.97 -14.98
C LEU A 198 27.13 -11.24 -15.15
N ILE A 199 26.51 -12.43 -15.14
CA ILE A 199 27.23 -13.74 -15.18
C ILE A 199 27.21 -14.37 -16.60
N VAL A 200 26.70 -13.65 -17.58
CA VAL A 200 26.68 -14.09 -19.00
C VAL A 200 27.97 -13.75 -19.71
#